data_dd9c69a7781baf973c8994daf8cd738a
#
_entry.id   dd9c69a7781baf973c8994daf8cd738a
#
_cell.length_a   1.000
_cell.length_b   1.000
_cell.length_c   1.000
_cell.angle_alpha   90.00
_cell.angle_beta   90.00
_cell.angle_gamma   90.00
#
_symmetry.space_group_name_H-M   'P 1'
#
loop_
_entity.id
_entity.type
_entity.pdbx_description
1 polymer ?
#
loop_
_entity_poly.entity_id
_entity_poly.type
_entity_poly.pdbx_seq_one_letter_code
_entity_poly.pdbx_strand_id
1 'polypeptide(L)'
;MGQQEQVATSLAGSVGKEIGASLTAVDAELARRYPGDPGTRQPVHTVYVPADVFEAGTVCSWGDRALRALDEHAPGAAAFAEILSVPQELAEAVHDRVRAKLEREPVEDLRIDFEDGYGPRPDAEEDEAAARAARLVAEAYADGTAAPYTGIRMKCMEAEVRDRGIRTTDIFLTGLMRAGGLPDGLVLTLPKVTYPEQVTAFVRLLEAFEEAHGLPAGRLGFEIQIETSQSILAADGTAAVARMIDAARGRATALHYGTFDYSACVGVSPAYQASDHPAADHAKAVMQVAAAGTGVRVCDGSTNVLPVGPTRQVHDAWRLHYGLTRRALARAYYQGWDMHPGHLPTRYAAVYTFYREGLDQAASRLAAYVAKAGGDVMDEPATAKALSGYLLRGIDCGALDTAEVARLTGLGRADLDGFASPRRGGLTVTAP
;
A
#
# COMPACT_ATOMS: atom_id res chain seq x y z
N MET A 1 51.06 22.07 28.06
CA MET A 1 49.65 22.13 28.54
C MET A 1 48.96 23.24 27.74
N GLY A 2 48.28 22.91 26.64
CA GLY A 2 47.54 23.90 25.87
C GLY A 2 46.21 24.18 26.60
N GLN A 3 45.99 25.42 26.94
CA GLN A 3 44.66 25.89 27.38
C GLN A 3 43.67 25.69 26.23
N GLN A 4 42.66 24.82 26.39
CA GLN A 4 41.52 24.79 25.51
C GLN A 4 40.79 26.13 25.66
N GLU A 5 40.84 26.94 24.63
CA GLU A 5 40.09 28.20 24.55
C GLU A 5 38.60 27.86 24.67
N GLN A 6 38.00 28.30 25.78
CA GLN A 6 36.60 28.02 26.07
C GLN A 6 35.73 28.83 25.08
N VAL A 7 35.00 28.12 24.19
CA VAL A 7 34.13 28.79 23.23
C VAL A 7 33.11 29.64 23.98
N ALA A 8 33.11 30.92 23.75
CA ALA A 8 32.23 31.86 24.41
C ALA A 8 30.80 31.78 23.82
N THR A 9 29.80 31.71 24.70
CA THR A 9 28.38 31.79 24.31
C THR A 9 27.76 33.02 24.96
N SER A 10 26.83 33.72 24.27
CA SER A 10 26.17 34.93 24.75
C SER A 10 24.80 34.68 25.41
N LEU A 11 24.21 33.50 25.26
CA LEU A 11 22.90 33.18 25.80
C LEU A 11 23.00 32.51 27.17
N ALA A 12 22.13 32.93 28.10
CA ALA A 12 21.96 32.27 29.38
C ALA A 12 21.41 30.85 29.18
N GLY A 13 21.86 29.88 29.95
CA GLY A 13 21.40 28.49 29.89
C GLY A 13 19.89 28.32 30.18
N SER A 14 19.23 29.28 30.81
CA SER A 14 17.78 29.34 31.03
C SER A 14 16.99 29.47 29.73
N VAL A 15 17.51 30.24 28.76
CA VAL A 15 16.83 30.43 27.44
C VAL A 15 16.61 29.13 26.70
N GLY A 16 17.61 28.25 26.66
CA GLY A 16 17.48 26.93 26.04
C GLY A 16 16.42 26.05 26.73
N LYS A 17 16.34 26.12 28.07
CA LYS A 17 15.33 25.38 28.85
C LYS A 17 13.92 25.92 28.62
N GLU A 18 13.75 27.23 28.54
CA GLU A 18 12.46 27.89 28.26
C GLU A 18 11.95 27.53 26.86
N ILE A 19 12.83 27.54 25.82
CA ILE A 19 12.51 27.12 24.46
C ILE A 19 12.12 25.65 24.45
N GLY A 20 12.89 24.75 25.07
CA GLY A 20 12.59 23.34 25.16
C GLY A 20 11.23 23.09 25.82
N ALA A 21 10.94 23.76 26.93
CA ALA A 21 9.65 23.65 27.61
C ALA A 21 8.48 24.12 26.75
N SER A 22 8.64 25.18 25.96
CA SER A 22 7.60 25.70 25.07
C SER A 22 7.29 24.74 23.89
N LEU A 23 8.23 23.90 23.50
CA LEU A 23 8.07 22.94 22.38
C LEU A 23 7.63 21.54 22.80
N THR A 24 7.63 21.23 24.10
CA THR A 24 7.33 19.87 24.60
C THR A 24 6.00 19.32 24.07
N ALA A 25 4.94 20.13 24.02
CA ALA A 25 3.63 19.70 23.51
C ALA A 25 3.67 19.48 21.99
N VAL A 26 4.40 20.32 21.25
CA VAL A 26 4.58 20.19 19.80
C VAL A 26 5.38 18.94 19.48
N ASP A 27 6.44 18.64 20.22
CA ASP A 27 7.27 17.46 20.06
C ASP A 27 6.46 16.17 20.30
N ALA A 28 5.62 16.15 21.34
CA ALA A 28 4.71 15.05 21.62
C ALA A 28 3.69 14.85 20.49
N GLU A 29 3.13 15.93 19.96
CA GLU A 29 2.18 15.89 18.84
C GLU A 29 2.84 15.42 17.54
N LEU A 30 4.05 15.88 17.24
CA LEU A 30 4.84 15.43 16.10
C LEU A 30 5.14 13.92 16.19
N ALA A 31 5.54 13.43 17.36
CA ALA A 31 5.79 12.00 17.56
C ALA A 31 4.53 11.16 17.39
N ARG A 32 3.39 11.65 17.83
CA ARG A 32 2.09 10.98 17.71
C ARG A 32 1.57 10.94 16.27
N ARG A 33 1.61 12.09 15.57
CA ARG A 33 1.04 12.22 14.21
C ARG A 33 1.96 11.67 13.12
N TYR A 34 3.27 11.75 13.31
CA TYR A 34 4.27 11.41 12.31
C TYR A 34 5.25 10.35 12.82
N PRO A 35 4.76 9.14 13.15
CA PRO A 35 5.60 8.05 13.66
C PRO A 35 6.60 7.51 12.62
N GLY A 36 6.43 7.87 11.34
CA GLY A 36 7.22 7.35 10.23
C GLY A 36 6.67 6.05 9.64
N ASP A 37 7.45 5.44 8.75
CA ASP A 37 7.09 4.17 8.11
C ASP A 37 6.95 3.06 9.19
N PRO A 38 5.87 2.25 9.16
CA PRO A 38 5.68 1.16 10.12
C PRO A 38 6.70 0.04 9.99
N GLY A 39 7.53 0.00 8.94
CA GLY A 39 8.54 -1.05 8.71
C GLY A 39 7.93 -2.43 8.41
N THR A 40 6.64 -2.50 8.15
CA THR A 40 5.95 -3.72 7.73
C THR A 40 5.83 -3.76 6.21
N ARG A 41 5.73 -4.96 5.64
CA ARG A 41 5.55 -5.13 4.20
C ARG A 41 4.34 -4.35 3.69
N GLN A 42 4.52 -3.56 2.63
CA GLN A 42 3.42 -3.00 1.85
C GLN A 42 3.13 -3.94 0.68
N PRO A 43 1.88 -4.40 0.47
CA PRO A 43 1.55 -5.18 -0.72
C PRO A 43 1.73 -4.33 -1.98
N VAL A 44 2.12 -4.96 -3.09
CA VAL A 44 2.29 -4.25 -4.37
C VAL A 44 0.98 -4.02 -5.09
N HIS A 45 -0.06 -4.75 -4.69
CA HIS A 45 -1.41 -4.57 -5.20
C HIS A 45 -2.46 -4.93 -4.15
N THR A 46 -3.69 -4.47 -4.38
CA THR A 46 -4.92 -5.01 -3.80
C THR A 46 -5.80 -5.49 -4.96
N VAL A 47 -6.33 -6.72 -4.86
CA VAL A 47 -7.32 -7.24 -5.79
C VAL A 47 -8.71 -7.19 -5.18
N TYR A 48 -9.72 -6.84 -5.98
CA TYR A 48 -11.12 -6.79 -5.56
C TYR A 48 -11.87 -7.93 -6.24
N VAL A 49 -12.56 -8.74 -5.43
CA VAL A 49 -13.35 -9.88 -5.90
C VAL A 49 -14.75 -9.75 -5.33
N PRO A 50 -15.80 -9.63 -6.19
CA PRO A 50 -17.18 -9.55 -5.71
C PRO A 50 -17.55 -10.71 -4.78
N ALA A 51 -18.32 -10.43 -3.74
CA ALA A 51 -18.63 -11.40 -2.69
C ALA A 51 -19.42 -12.62 -3.19
N ASP A 52 -20.18 -12.48 -4.27
CA ASP A 52 -20.95 -13.56 -4.88
C ASP A 52 -20.08 -14.59 -5.64
N VAL A 53 -18.91 -14.18 -6.14
CA VAL A 53 -17.97 -15.05 -6.85
C VAL A 53 -16.73 -15.43 -6.05
N PHE A 54 -16.59 -14.93 -4.81
CA PHE A 54 -15.48 -15.26 -3.95
C PHE A 54 -15.57 -16.70 -3.43
N GLU A 55 -14.47 -17.46 -3.56
CA GLU A 55 -14.31 -18.84 -3.08
C GLU A 55 -12.98 -18.99 -2.32
N ALA A 56 -12.86 -19.99 -1.45
CA ALA A 56 -11.62 -20.26 -0.70
C ALA A 56 -10.39 -20.43 -1.61
N GLY A 57 -10.56 -21.04 -2.80
CA GLY A 57 -9.52 -21.21 -3.81
C GLY A 57 -9.27 -20.00 -4.72
N THR A 58 -9.88 -18.84 -4.47
CA THR A 58 -9.80 -17.66 -5.35
C THR A 58 -8.36 -17.23 -5.60
N VAL A 59 -7.52 -17.16 -4.56
CA VAL A 59 -6.11 -16.73 -4.65
C VAL A 59 -5.33 -17.65 -5.61
N CYS A 60 -5.41 -18.96 -5.40
CA CYS A 60 -4.76 -19.95 -6.27
C CYS A 60 -5.28 -19.88 -7.70
N SER A 61 -6.60 -19.78 -7.88
CA SER A 61 -7.23 -19.65 -9.19
C SER A 61 -6.77 -18.42 -9.96
N TRP A 62 -6.53 -17.30 -9.26
CA TRP A 62 -5.97 -16.09 -9.87
C TRP A 62 -4.55 -16.33 -10.37
N GLY A 63 -3.71 -17.03 -9.60
CA GLY A 63 -2.36 -17.44 -10.00
C GLY A 63 -2.36 -18.31 -11.25
N ASP A 64 -3.16 -19.37 -11.23
CA ASP A 64 -3.29 -20.30 -12.36
C ASP A 64 -3.77 -19.61 -13.65
N ARG A 65 -4.72 -18.68 -13.52
CA ARG A 65 -5.22 -17.89 -14.66
C ARG A 65 -4.17 -16.92 -15.17
N ALA A 66 -3.41 -16.30 -14.28
CA ALA A 66 -2.31 -15.41 -14.63
C ALA A 66 -1.18 -16.15 -15.37
N LEU A 67 -0.80 -17.34 -14.88
CA LEU A 67 0.20 -18.19 -15.52
C LEU A 67 -0.25 -18.65 -16.91
N ARG A 68 -1.51 -19.11 -17.04
CA ARG A 68 -2.05 -19.47 -18.36
C ARG A 68 -2.04 -18.29 -19.33
N ALA A 69 -2.42 -17.08 -18.89
CA ALA A 69 -2.37 -15.89 -19.74
C ALA A 69 -0.93 -15.57 -20.17
N LEU A 70 0.04 -15.73 -19.26
CA LEU A 70 1.46 -15.53 -19.55
C LEU A 70 1.96 -16.54 -20.59
N ASP A 71 1.65 -17.83 -20.41
CA ASP A 71 2.07 -18.91 -21.33
C ASP A 71 1.42 -18.78 -22.71
N GLU A 72 0.17 -18.36 -22.78
CA GLU A 72 -0.58 -18.20 -24.04
C GLU A 72 -0.13 -16.99 -24.84
N HIS A 73 0.07 -15.85 -24.17
CA HIS A 73 0.25 -14.56 -24.85
C HIS A 73 1.70 -14.06 -24.88
N ALA A 74 2.59 -14.58 -24.04
CA ALA A 74 4.01 -14.21 -24.00
C ALA A 74 4.91 -15.41 -23.66
N PRO A 75 5.00 -16.40 -24.56
CA PRO A 75 5.74 -17.64 -24.28
C PRO A 75 7.25 -17.35 -24.16
N GLY A 76 7.73 -17.22 -22.92
CA GLY A 76 9.13 -17.03 -22.58
C GLY A 76 9.58 -15.57 -22.43
N ALA A 77 10.75 -15.43 -21.81
CA ALA A 77 11.29 -14.14 -21.35
C ALA A 77 11.48 -13.11 -22.47
N ALA A 78 11.95 -13.54 -23.65
CA ALA A 78 12.22 -12.61 -24.76
C ALA A 78 10.92 -11.97 -25.28
N ALA A 79 9.86 -12.78 -25.52
CA ALA A 79 8.58 -12.27 -25.97
C ALA A 79 7.94 -11.34 -24.91
N PHE A 80 8.01 -11.74 -23.64
CA PHE A 80 7.49 -10.94 -22.53
C PHE A 80 8.19 -9.59 -22.42
N ALA A 81 9.52 -9.57 -22.51
CA ALA A 81 10.32 -8.36 -22.47
C ALA A 81 10.03 -7.43 -23.67
N GLU A 82 9.88 -7.97 -24.87
CA GLU A 82 9.54 -7.21 -26.08
C GLU A 82 8.16 -6.55 -25.96
N ILE A 83 7.14 -7.30 -25.48
CA ILE A 83 5.78 -6.78 -25.32
C ILE A 83 5.75 -5.61 -24.36
N LEU A 84 6.48 -5.70 -23.22
CA LEU A 84 6.44 -4.74 -22.12
C LEU A 84 7.57 -3.71 -22.18
N SER A 85 8.51 -3.84 -23.11
CA SER A 85 9.73 -3.01 -23.18
C SER A 85 10.59 -3.10 -21.90
N VAL A 86 10.69 -4.32 -21.36
CA VAL A 86 11.64 -4.62 -20.28
C VAL A 86 13.06 -4.63 -20.87
N PRO A 87 14.07 -4.03 -20.21
CA PRO A 87 15.47 -4.11 -20.68
C PRO A 87 15.90 -5.56 -20.90
N GLN A 88 16.56 -5.82 -22.04
CA GLN A 88 16.88 -7.18 -22.46
C GLN A 88 17.75 -7.92 -21.46
N GLU A 89 18.65 -7.21 -20.78
CA GLU A 89 19.51 -7.76 -19.73
C GLU A 89 18.74 -8.20 -18.46
N LEU A 90 17.52 -7.70 -18.27
CA LEU A 90 16.65 -8.06 -17.16
C LEU A 90 15.55 -9.07 -17.54
N ALA A 91 15.41 -9.39 -18.82
CA ALA A 91 14.29 -10.16 -19.37
C ALA A 91 14.10 -11.51 -18.65
N GLU A 92 15.15 -12.32 -18.56
CA GLU A 92 15.10 -13.63 -17.89
C GLU A 92 14.82 -13.48 -16.39
N ALA A 93 15.58 -12.63 -15.71
CA ALA A 93 15.46 -12.45 -14.27
C ALA A 93 14.06 -11.94 -13.87
N VAL A 94 13.45 -11.02 -14.64
CA VAL A 94 12.11 -10.51 -14.38
C VAL A 94 11.05 -11.58 -14.67
N HIS A 95 11.13 -12.25 -15.83
CA HIS A 95 10.19 -13.29 -16.24
C HIS A 95 10.14 -14.44 -15.24
N ASP A 96 11.30 -14.98 -14.84
CA ASP A 96 11.38 -16.10 -13.91
C ASP A 96 10.84 -15.75 -12.53
N ARG A 97 11.15 -14.54 -12.05
CA ARG A 97 10.62 -14.04 -10.77
C ARG A 97 9.10 -13.82 -10.83
N VAL A 98 8.57 -13.33 -11.97
CA VAL A 98 7.12 -13.20 -12.18
C VAL A 98 6.45 -14.56 -12.09
N ARG A 99 6.97 -15.57 -12.80
CA ARG A 99 6.42 -16.93 -12.76
C ARG A 99 6.46 -17.51 -11.33
N ALA A 100 7.61 -17.48 -10.69
CA ALA A 100 7.77 -17.98 -9.32
C ALA A 100 6.83 -17.27 -8.33
N LYS A 101 6.57 -15.99 -8.53
CA LYS A 101 5.62 -15.22 -7.71
C LYS A 101 4.19 -15.65 -7.94
N LEU A 102 3.79 -15.81 -9.20
CA LEU A 102 2.44 -16.27 -9.57
C LEU A 102 2.14 -17.71 -9.08
N GLU A 103 3.15 -18.56 -9.01
CA GLU A 103 3.04 -19.90 -8.47
C GLU A 103 2.92 -19.94 -6.94
N ARG A 104 3.67 -19.10 -6.26
CA ARG A 104 3.79 -19.16 -4.79
C ARG A 104 2.83 -18.23 -4.05
N GLU A 105 2.68 -17.01 -4.51
CA GLU A 105 1.94 -15.94 -3.83
C GLU A 105 1.40 -14.95 -4.88
N PRO A 106 0.41 -15.37 -5.68
CA PRO A 106 -0.09 -14.58 -6.81
C PRO A 106 -0.81 -13.30 -6.38
N VAL A 107 -1.43 -13.30 -5.20
CA VAL A 107 -2.18 -12.17 -4.63
C VAL A 107 -1.60 -11.83 -3.27
N GLU A 108 -1.20 -10.58 -3.10
CA GLU A 108 -0.64 -10.10 -1.83
C GLU A 108 -1.72 -9.53 -0.91
N ASP A 109 -2.77 -8.93 -1.47
CA ASP A 109 -3.84 -8.29 -0.73
C ASP A 109 -5.18 -8.46 -1.45
N LEU A 110 -6.17 -9.03 -0.74
CA LEU A 110 -7.48 -9.37 -1.28
C LEU A 110 -8.58 -8.61 -0.54
N ARG A 111 -9.49 -7.95 -1.30
CA ARG A 111 -10.74 -7.40 -0.78
C ARG A 111 -11.92 -8.13 -1.37
N ILE A 112 -12.70 -8.75 -0.51
CA ILE A 112 -14.01 -9.28 -0.87
C ILE A 112 -14.97 -8.08 -0.93
N ASP A 113 -15.51 -7.85 -2.11
CA ASP A 113 -16.24 -6.62 -2.41
C ASP A 113 -17.73 -6.79 -2.22
N PHE A 114 -18.29 -6.02 -1.28
CA PHE A 114 -19.73 -5.89 -1.03
C PHE A 114 -20.30 -4.55 -1.53
N GLU A 115 -19.47 -3.79 -2.26
CA GLU A 115 -19.84 -2.46 -2.75
C GLU A 115 -20.11 -2.49 -4.26
N ASP A 116 -19.38 -1.75 -5.09
CA ASP A 116 -19.69 -1.58 -6.53
C ASP A 116 -19.65 -2.90 -7.32
N GLY A 117 -18.69 -3.76 -7.06
CA GLY A 117 -18.57 -5.05 -7.76
C GLY A 117 -19.66 -6.05 -7.41
N TYR A 118 -20.20 -5.97 -6.21
CA TYR A 118 -21.32 -6.80 -5.75
C TYR A 118 -22.69 -6.19 -6.11
N GLY A 119 -22.78 -4.87 -5.99
CA GLY A 119 -23.98 -4.09 -6.27
C GLY A 119 -25.10 -4.22 -5.21
N PRO A 120 -26.28 -3.63 -5.48
CA PRO A 120 -27.42 -3.72 -4.58
C PRO A 120 -28.04 -5.13 -4.57
N ARG A 121 -28.26 -5.68 -3.39
CA ARG A 121 -28.88 -7.00 -3.16
C ARG A 121 -29.93 -6.89 -2.04
N PRO A 122 -30.88 -7.84 -1.95
CA PRO A 122 -31.71 -7.98 -0.76
C PRO A 122 -30.87 -8.20 0.49
N ASP A 123 -31.28 -7.63 1.61
CA ASP A 123 -30.53 -7.71 2.87
C ASP A 123 -30.19 -9.14 3.30
N ALA A 124 -31.11 -10.08 3.14
CA ALA A 124 -30.90 -11.48 3.50
C ALA A 124 -29.81 -12.15 2.62
N GLU A 125 -29.74 -11.80 1.33
CA GLU A 125 -28.72 -12.30 0.41
C GLU A 125 -27.32 -11.77 0.78
N GLU A 126 -27.22 -10.48 1.11
CA GLU A 126 -25.96 -9.88 1.55
C GLU A 126 -25.51 -10.42 2.93
N ASP A 127 -26.45 -10.68 3.85
CA ASP A 127 -26.16 -11.34 5.14
C ASP A 127 -25.54 -12.72 4.94
N GLU A 128 -26.14 -13.55 4.07
CA GLU A 128 -25.61 -14.87 3.73
C GLU A 128 -24.25 -14.80 3.06
N ALA A 129 -24.06 -13.86 2.12
CA ALA A 129 -22.78 -13.63 1.45
C ALA A 129 -21.68 -13.21 2.45
N ALA A 130 -21.98 -12.32 3.41
CA ALA A 130 -21.04 -11.89 4.43
C ALA A 130 -20.64 -13.05 5.37
N ALA A 131 -21.61 -13.83 5.80
CA ALA A 131 -21.35 -15.01 6.63
C ALA A 131 -20.54 -16.09 5.86
N ARG A 132 -20.85 -16.30 4.57
CA ARG A 132 -20.10 -17.19 3.68
C ARG A 132 -18.68 -16.71 3.49
N ALA A 133 -18.47 -15.42 3.22
CA ALA A 133 -17.14 -14.83 3.04
C ALA A 133 -16.26 -15.03 4.28
N ALA A 134 -16.80 -14.79 5.48
CA ALA A 134 -16.08 -15.02 6.73
C ALA A 134 -15.61 -16.47 6.89
N ARG A 135 -16.49 -17.43 6.60
CA ARG A 135 -16.16 -18.87 6.66
C ARG A 135 -15.07 -19.24 5.65
N LEU A 136 -15.20 -18.79 4.39
CA LEU A 136 -14.22 -19.08 3.33
C LEU A 136 -12.86 -18.44 3.61
N VAL A 137 -12.82 -17.25 4.19
CA VAL A 137 -11.57 -16.62 4.63
C VAL A 137 -10.91 -17.45 5.73
N ALA A 138 -11.67 -17.88 6.73
CA ALA A 138 -11.14 -18.71 7.81
C ALA A 138 -10.61 -20.06 7.29
N GLU A 139 -11.32 -20.71 6.37
CA GLU A 139 -10.89 -21.94 5.68
C GLU A 139 -9.56 -21.69 4.93
N ALA A 140 -9.47 -20.62 4.12
CA ALA A 140 -8.25 -20.29 3.36
C ALA A 140 -7.03 -20.04 4.26
N TYR A 141 -7.23 -19.39 5.42
CA TYR A 141 -6.14 -19.21 6.40
C TYR A 141 -5.73 -20.53 7.06
N ALA A 142 -6.68 -21.39 7.40
CA ALA A 142 -6.40 -22.70 7.98
C ALA A 142 -5.63 -23.62 7.02
N ASP A 143 -5.94 -23.52 5.72
CA ASP A 143 -5.30 -24.29 4.64
C ASP A 143 -3.99 -23.66 4.13
N GLY A 144 -3.63 -22.45 4.60
CA GLY A 144 -2.44 -21.73 4.16
C GLY A 144 -2.53 -21.21 2.71
N THR A 145 -3.75 -21.03 2.18
CA THR A 145 -4.01 -20.56 0.80
C THR A 145 -4.51 -19.12 0.74
N ALA A 146 -4.70 -18.47 1.89
CA ALA A 146 -5.10 -17.06 1.97
C ALA A 146 -4.01 -16.13 1.46
N ALA A 147 -4.42 -14.99 0.92
CA ALA A 147 -3.47 -13.88 0.70
C ALA A 147 -2.94 -13.35 2.05
N PRO A 148 -1.68 -12.85 2.10
CA PRO A 148 -1.10 -12.26 3.32
C PRO A 148 -1.98 -11.20 3.97
N TYR A 149 -2.64 -10.38 3.14
CA TYR A 149 -3.64 -9.42 3.58
C TYR A 149 -4.99 -9.77 2.96
N THR A 150 -6.02 -9.81 3.78
CA THR A 150 -7.38 -10.15 3.34
C THR A 150 -8.40 -9.36 4.15
N GLY A 151 -9.49 -8.95 3.53
CA GLY A 151 -10.60 -8.31 4.21
C GLY A 151 -11.76 -8.02 3.28
N ILE A 152 -12.63 -7.12 3.70
CA ILE A 152 -13.81 -6.75 2.91
C ILE A 152 -13.80 -5.25 2.57
N ARG A 153 -14.40 -4.91 1.44
CA ARG A 153 -14.92 -3.56 1.17
C ARG A 153 -16.41 -3.59 1.40
N MET A 154 -16.86 -2.94 2.48
CA MET A 154 -18.27 -2.81 2.78
C MET A 154 -18.91 -1.65 2.01
N LYS A 155 -20.24 -1.50 2.09
CA LYS A 155 -20.94 -0.29 1.65
C LYS A 155 -20.53 0.91 2.50
N CYS A 156 -20.54 2.10 1.91
CA CYS A 156 -20.05 3.33 2.51
C CYS A 156 -20.90 3.82 3.72
N MET A 157 -20.43 4.90 4.36
CA MET A 157 -21.10 5.52 5.52
C MET A 157 -22.13 6.59 5.13
N GLU A 158 -22.61 6.61 3.88
CA GLU A 158 -23.71 7.48 3.46
C GLU A 158 -25.05 6.95 3.97
N ALA A 159 -26.00 7.90 4.19
CA ALA A 159 -27.25 7.63 4.92
C ALA A 159 -28.08 6.48 4.33
N GLU A 160 -28.08 6.35 3.02
CA GLU A 160 -28.89 5.38 2.27
C GLU A 160 -28.42 3.93 2.44
N VAL A 161 -27.12 3.71 2.72
CA VAL A 161 -26.49 2.37 2.74
C VAL A 161 -25.71 2.07 4.02
N ARG A 162 -25.59 3.02 4.91
CA ARG A 162 -24.79 2.92 6.15
C ARG A 162 -25.16 1.72 7.01
N ASP A 163 -26.44 1.56 7.29
CA ASP A 163 -26.94 0.47 8.14
C ASP A 163 -26.59 -0.88 7.54
N ARG A 164 -26.64 -0.99 6.21
CA ARG A 164 -26.24 -2.19 5.48
C ARG A 164 -24.72 -2.44 5.60
N GLY A 165 -23.90 -1.41 5.39
CA GLY A 165 -22.44 -1.49 5.53
C GLY A 165 -22.00 -1.90 6.95
N ILE A 166 -22.61 -1.31 7.99
CA ILE A 166 -22.38 -1.66 9.40
C ILE A 166 -22.73 -3.14 9.64
N ARG A 167 -23.90 -3.58 9.17
CA ARG A 167 -24.36 -4.96 9.38
C ARG A 167 -23.50 -5.98 8.66
N THR A 168 -23.09 -5.71 7.41
CA THR A 168 -22.18 -6.57 6.64
C THR A 168 -20.82 -6.72 7.35
N THR A 169 -20.28 -5.61 7.88
CA THR A 169 -19.04 -5.60 8.65
C THR A 169 -19.16 -6.45 9.93
N ASP A 170 -20.23 -6.27 10.68
CA ASP A 170 -20.47 -7.03 11.91
C ASP A 170 -20.61 -8.54 11.64
N ILE A 171 -21.41 -8.94 10.65
CA ILE A 171 -21.59 -10.35 10.28
C ILE A 171 -20.24 -10.97 9.87
N PHE A 172 -19.46 -10.29 9.04
CA PHE A 172 -18.17 -10.78 8.58
C PHE A 172 -17.19 -10.95 9.73
N LEU A 173 -17.00 -9.93 10.56
CA LEU A 173 -16.06 -9.96 11.70
C LEU A 173 -16.51 -10.98 12.77
N THR A 174 -17.79 -11.03 13.08
CA THR A 174 -18.37 -12.03 14.01
C THR A 174 -18.18 -13.44 13.48
N GLY A 175 -18.33 -13.64 12.16
CA GLY A 175 -18.07 -14.92 11.51
C GLY A 175 -16.62 -15.38 11.67
N LEU A 176 -15.65 -14.49 11.46
CA LEU A 176 -14.23 -14.77 11.69
C LEU A 176 -13.94 -15.12 13.16
N MET A 177 -14.48 -14.34 14.11
CA MET A 177 -14.31 -14.62 15.55
C MET A 177 -14.81 -16.02 15.92
N ARG A 178 -15.95 -16.45 15.37
CA ARG A 178 -16.51 -17.79 15.61
C ARG A 178 -15.69 -18.90 14.94
N ALA A 179 -15.01 -18.60 13.86
CA ALA A 179 -14.19 -19.57 13.11
C ALA A 179 -12.74 -19.72 13.64
N GLY A 180 -12.36 -18.98 14.69
CA GLY A 180 -11.03 -19.11 15.31
C GLY A 180 -10.31 -17.80 15.58
N GLY A 181 -10.90 -16.66 15.20
CA GLY A 181 -10.35 -15.33 15.47
C GLY A 181 -10.05 -14.51 14.21
N LEU A 182 -9.55 -13.30 14.45
CA LEU A 182 -9.21 -12.39 13.37
C LEU A 182 -7.79 -12.69 12.84
N PRO A 183 -7.62 -12.91 11.52
CA PRO A 183 -6.29 -13.04 10.93
C PRO A 183 -5.42 -11.79 11.17
N ASP A 184 -4.09 -11.97 11.28
CA ASP A 184 -3.17 -10.84 11.48
C ASP A 184 -3.18 -9.85 10.33
N GLY A 185 -3.31 -10.34 9.09
CA GLY A 185 -3.40 -9.53 7.88
C GLY A 185 -4.79 -9.00 7.55
N LEU A 186 -5.74 -9.00 8.50
CA LEU A 186 -7.09 -8.47 8.26
C LEU A 186 -7.06 -6.95 8.09
N VAL A 187 -7.60 -6.46 6.96
CA VAL A 187 -7.76 -5.04 6.65
C VAL A 187 -9.16 -4.78 6.07
N LEU A 188 -9.86 -3.80 6.61
CA LEU A 188 -11.17 -3.37 6.10
C LEU A 188 -11.00 -2.19 5.14
N THR A 189 -11.90 -2.03 4.18
CA THR A 189 -11.91 -0.87 3.27
C THR A 189 -13.15 -0.02 3.50
N LEU A 190 -12.96 1.23 3.87
CA LEU A 190 -14.03 2.23 3.99
C LEU A 190 -14.12 3.04 2.69
N PRO A 191 -15.15 2.77 1.82
CA PRO A 191 -15.28 3.44 0.52
C PRO A 191 -16.01 4.76 0.61
N LYS A 192 -15.94 5.55 -0.46
CA LYS A 192 -16.74 6.76 -0.78
C LYS A 192 -16.81 7.77 0.39
N VAL A 193 -15.69 7.96 1.08
CA VAL A 193 -15.64 8.90 2.21
C VAL A 193 -15.69 10.34 1.70
N THR A 194 -16.62 11.13 2.23
CA THR A 194 -16.81 12.55 1.90
C THR A 194 -16.38 13.47 3.04
N TYR A 195 -16.54 13.04 4.30
CA TYR A 195 -16.27 13.84 5.49
C TYR A 195 -15.46 13.05 6.54
N PRO A 196 -14.57 13.72 7.30
CA PRO A 196 -13.81 13.09 8.41
C PRO A 196 -14.72 12.47 9.48
N GLU A 197 -15.93 12.98 9.67
CA GLU A 197 -16.92 12.47 10.61
C GLU A 197 -17.37 11.04 10.26
N GLN A 198 -17.39 10.65 8.99
CA GLN A 198 -17.67 9.27 8.56
C GLN A 198 -16.54 8.32 9.00
N VAL A 199 -15.29 8.78 8.95
CA VAL A 199 -14.13 8.04 9.47
C VAL A 199 -14.25 7.89 10.99
N THR A 200 -14.61 8.98 11.71
CA THR A 200 -14.83 8.91 13.17
C THR A 200 -15.95 7.94 13.54
N ALA A 201 -17.04 7.92 12.78
CA ALA A 201 -18.14 6.97 12.99
C ALA A 201 -17.70 5.52 12.75
N PHE A 202 -16.89 5.27 11.73
CA PHE A 202 -16.35 3.95 11.46
C PHE A 202 -15.38 3.49 12.56
N VAL A 203 -14.51 4.38 13.04
CA VAL A 203 -13.65 4.09 14.22
C VAL A 203 -14.51 3.68 15.42
N ARG A 204 -15.63 4.38 15.68
CA ARG A 204 -16.54 4.02 16.78
C ARG A 204 -17.16 2.62 16.61
N LEU A 205 -17.50 2.24 15.36
CA LEU A 205 -17.97 0.88 15.05
C LEU A 205 -16.90 -0.16 15.43
N LEU A 206 -15.66 0.06 15.01
CA LEU A 206 -14.55 -0.86 15.29
C LEU A 206 -14.24 -0.95 16.80
N GLU A 207 -14.25 0.19 17.51
CA GLU A 207 -14.10 0.22 18.98
C GLU A 207 -15.20 -0.60 19.68
N ALA A 208 -16.45 -0.43 19.24
CA ALA A 208 -17.57 -1.17 19.81
C ALA A 208 -17.44 -2.69 19.56
N PHE A 209 -16.98 -3.09 18.39
CA PHE A 209 -16.72 -4.50 18.08
C PHE A 209 -15.57 -5.06 18.92
N GLU A 210 -14.46 -4.35 19.05
CA GLU A 210 -13.32 -4.74 19.88
C GLU A 210 -13.73 -4.92 21.35
N GLU A 211 -14.51 -3.97 21.88
CA GLU A 211 -15.05 -4.03 23.24
C GLU A 211 -15.96 -5.25 23.45
N ALA A 212 -16.90 -5.50 22.51
CA ALA A 212 -17.84 -6.61 22.58
C ALA A 212 -17.16 -7.99 22.56
N HIS A 213 -16.00 -8.08 21.90
CA HIS A 213 -15.25 -9.33 21.76
C HIS A 213 -13.99 -9.42 22.64
N GLY A 214 -13.74 -8.43 23.51
CA GLY A 214 -12.56 -8.40 24.39
C GLY A 214 -11.23 -8.32 23.63
N LEU A 215 -11.23 -7.70 22.45
CA LEU A 215 -10.02 -7.51 21.63
C LEU A 215 -9.21 -6.32 22.15
N PRO A 216 -7.90 -6.31 21.92
CA PRO A 216 -7.09 -5.12 22.20
C PRO A 216 -7.58 -3.91 21.42
N ALA A 217 -7.61 -2.74 22.03
CA ALA A 217 -7.93 -1.49 21.36
C ALA A 217 -6.97 -1.24 20.18
N GLY A 218 -7.51 -0.93 19.02
CA GLY A 218 -6.72 -0.72 17.80
C GLY A 218 -6.34 -2.01 17.05
N ARG A 219 -6.91 -3.17 17.41
CA ARG A 219 -6.69 -4.42 16.68
C ARG A 219 -7.20 -4.36 15.24
N LEU A 220 -8.30 -3.66 15.03
CA LEU A 220 -8.90 -3.49 13.71
C LEU A 220 -8.36 -2.25 13.01
N GLY A 221 -7.64 -2.48 11.90
CA GLY A 221 -7.19 -1.44 10.98
C GLY A 221 -8.05 -1.38 9.73
N PHE A 222 -8.00 -0.25 9.02
CA PHE A 222 -8.72 -0.07 7.78
C PHE A 222 -7.99 0.88 6.83
N GLU A 223 -8.30 0.77 5.56
CA GLU A 223 -7.90 1.71 4.53
C GLU A 223 -9.07 2.61 4.14
N ILE A 224 -8.76 3.84 3.74
CA ILE A 224 -9.74 4.84 3.32
C ILE A 224 -9.67 4.96 1.81
N GLN A 225 -10.79 4.76 1.13
CA GLN A 225 -10.90 4.96 -0.31
C GLN A 225 -11.14 6.45 -0.60
N ILE A 226 -10.24 7.04 -1.38
CA ILE A 226 -10.26 8.46 -1.77
C ILE A 226 -10.77 8.54 -3.20
N GLU A 227 -12.06 8.85 -3.34
CA GLU A 227 -12.76 8.80 -4.62
C GLU A 227 -13.88 9.85 -4.76
N THR A 228 -13.88 10.81 -3.84
CA THR A 228 -14.79 11.98 -3.88
C THR A 228 -13.96 13.26 -3.88
N SER A 229 -14.45 14.33 -4.52
CA SER A 229 -13.74 15.61 -4.53
C SER A 229 -13.63 16.21 -3.12
N GLN A 230 -14.66 15.98 -2.28
CA GLN A 230 -14.71 16.45 -0.89
C GLN A 230 -13.64 15.80 0.00
N SER A 231 -13.23 14.57 -0.34
CA SER A 231 -12.13 13.90 0.39
C SER A 231 -10.76 14.56 0.15
N ILE A 232 -10.60 15.26 -0.98
CA ILE A 232 -9.38 15.99 -1.31
C ILE A 232 -9.44 17.42 -0.78
N LEU A 233 -10.50 18.18 -1.13
CA LEU A 233 -10.67 19.56 -0.75
C LEU A 233 -12.01 19.77 -0.05
N ALA A 234 -11.97 20.08 1.24
CA ALA A 234 -13.19 20.39 2.02
C ALA A 234 -13.79 21.75 1.62
N ALA A 235 -15.04 21.99 2.01
CA ALA A 235 -15.75 23.23 1.72
C ALA A 235 -15.09 24.48 2.32
N ASP A 236 -14.31 24.32 3.37
CA ASP A 236 -13.51 25.39 4.02
C ASP A 236 -12.13 25.62 3.34
N GLY A 237 -11.84 24.91 2.23
CA GLY A 237 -10.58 25.01 1.51
C GLY A 237 -9.41 24.22 2.12
N THR A 238 -9.64 23.44 3.17
CA THR A 238 -8.60 22.60 3.76
C THR A 238 -8.48 21.24 3.07
N ALA A 239 -7.31 20.58 3.19
CA ALA A 239 -7.10 19.23 2.71
C ALA A 239 -7.85 18.22 3.61
N ALA A 240 -9.04 17.79 3.20
CA ALA A 240 -9.89 16.90 4.00
C ALA A 240 -9.22 15.56 4.30
N VAL A 241 -8.44 15.01 3.36
CA VAL A 241 -7.73 13.73 3.51
C VAL A 241 -6.80 13.72 4.72
N ALA A 242 -6.13 14.84 5.04
CA ALA A 242 -5.28 14.96 6.24
C ALA A 242 -6.10 14.88 7.52
N ARG A 243 -7.32 15.45 7.51
CA ARG A 243 -8.26 15.36 8.65
C ARG A 243 -8.86 13.95 8.78
N MET A 244 -9.04 13.23 7.68
CA MET A 244 -9.48 11.82 7.68
C MET A 244 -8.43 10.90 8.32
N ILE A 245 -7.14 11.12 8.03
CA ILE A 245 -6.05 10.38 8.68
C ILE A 245 -6.06 10.63 10.20
N ASP A 246 -6.23 11.87 10.64
CA ASP A 246 -6.31 12.19 12.06
C ASP A 246 -7.57 11.57 12.72
N ALA A 247 -8.73 11.64 12.04
CA ALA A 247 -9.99 11.05 12.49
C ALA A 247 -9.92 9.52 12.66
N ALA A 248 -9.04 8.85 11.91
CA ALA A 248 -8.82 7.42 12.01
C ALA A 248 -8.05 6.99 13.29
N ARG A 249 -7.50 7.92 14.07
CA ARG A 249 -6.86 7.67 15.37
C ARG A 249 -5.80 6.56 15.33
N GLY A 250 -4.98 6.54 14.26
CA GLY A 250 -3.92 5.55 14.06
C GLY A 250 -4.40 4.20 13.51
N ARG A 251 -5.69 4.05 13.15
CA ARG A 251 -6.24 2.83 12.56
C ARG A 251 -6.18 2.82 11.03
N ALA A 252 -5.97 3.97 10.38
CA ALA A 252 -5.78 4.03 8.94
C ALA A 252 -4.46 3.37 8.55
N THR A 253 -4.52 2.34 7.70
CA THR A 253 -3.35 1.63 7.17
C THR A 253 -2.92 2.17 5.81
N ALA A 254 -3.87 2.62 4.99
CA ALA A 254 -3.61 3.17 3.67
C ALA A 254 -4.71 4.13 3.21
N LEU A 255 -4.36 4.92 2.19
CA LEU A 255 -5.29 5.69 1.36
C LEU A 255 -5.30 5.06 -0.03
N HIS A 256 -6.46 4.67 -0.52
CA HIS A 256 -6.65 4.05 -1.83
C HIS A 256 -7.34 5.00 -2.79
N TYR A 257 -6.68 5.33 -3.90
CA TYR A 257 -7.27 6.21 -4.91
C TYR A 257 -8.28 5.46 -5.78
N GLY A 258 -9.52 5.93 -5.83
CA GLY A 258 -10.59 5.37 -6.67
C GLY A 258 -10.69 6.10 -8.01
N THR A 259 -10.11 5.53 -9.07
CA THR A 259 -9.93 6.19 -10.38
C THR A 259 -11.23 6.68 -10.99
N PHE A 260 -12.26 5.81 -11.03
CA PHE A 260 -13.47 6.07 -11.84
C PHE A 260 -14.45 6.96 -11.10
N ASP A 261 -14.75 6.68 -9.84
CA ASP A 261 -15.62 7.50 -9.00
C ASP A 261 -15.08 8.92 -8.85
N TYR A 262 -13.76 9.06 -8.56
CA TYR A 262 -13.15 10.37 -8.48
C TYR A 262 -13.22 11.13 -9.82
N SER A 263 -12.87 10.46 -10.93
CA SER A 263 -12.91 11.07 -12.24
C SER A 263 -14.33 11.54 -12.63
N ALA A 264 -15.35 10.71 -12.35
CA ALA A 264 -16.74 11.07 -12.56
C ALA A 264 -17.17 12.24 -11.67
N CYS A 265 -16.79 12.22 -10.38
CA CYS A 265 -17.11 13.27 -9.42
C CYS A 265 -16.57 14.65 -9.85
N VAL A 266 -15.39 14.70 -10.48
CA VAL A 266 -14.80 15.96 -10.97
C VAL A 266 -15.13 16.24 -12.45
N GLY A 267 -16.08 15.51 -13.05
CA GLY A 267 -16.61 15.77 -14.38
C GLY A 267 -15.70 15.34 -15.54
N VAL A 268 -14.73 14.45 -15.32
CA VAL A 268 -13.94 13.89 -16.42
C VAL A 268 -14.79 12.94 -17.24
N SER A 269 -14.87 13.18 -18.56
CA SER A 269 -15.66 12.32 -19.44
C SER A 269 -15.10 10.89 -19.52
N PRO A 270 -15.97 9.86 -19.72
CA PRO A 270 -15.59 8.45 -19.60
C PRO A 270 -14.36 8.04 -20.43
N ALA A 271 -14.20 8.61 -21.63
CA ALA A 271 -13.07 8.30 -22.51
C ALA A 271 -11.69 8.73 -21.98
N TYR A 272 -11.65 9.61 -20.96
CA TYR A 272 -10.43 10.18 -20.38
C TYR A 272 -10.23 9.80 -18.92
N GLN A 273 -11.10 8.96 -18.35
CA GLN A 273 -10.98 8.49 -16.97
C GLN A 273 -9.84 7.47 -16.85
N ALA A 274 -8.70 7.92 -16.34
CA ALA A 274 -7.50 7.12 -16.18
C ALA A 274 -6.70 7.56 -14.96
N SER A 275 -5.89 6.67 -14.40
CA SER A 275 -5.08 6.97 -13.22
C SER A 275 -3.95 7.97 -13.50
N ASP A 276 -3.62 8.22 -14.76
CA ASP A 276 -2.63 9.20 -15.20
C ASP A 276 -3.23 10.54 -15.67
N HIS A 277 -4.56 10.69 -15.57
CA HIS A 277 -5.21 11.98 -15.87
C HIS A 277 -4.75 13.08 -14.90
N PRO A 278 -4.59 14.35 -15.36
CA PRO A 278 -4.13 15.45 -14.49
C PRO A 278 -4.96 15.64 -13.22
N ALA A 279 -6.29 15.43 -13.26
CA ALA A 279 -7.14 15.49 -12.07
C ALA A 279 -6.80 14.37 -11.06
N ALA A 280 -6.50 13.16 -11.55
CA ALA A 280 -6.02 12.05 -10.72
C ALA A 280 -4.66 12.37 -10.09
N ASP A 281 -3.74 12.95 -10.85
CA ASP A 281 -2.43 13.37 -10.36
C ASP A 281 -2.53 14.40 -9.24
N HIS A 282 -3.46 15.36 -9.37
CA HIS A 282 -3.71 16.35 -8.31
C HIS A 282 -4.17 15.66 -7.02
N ALA A 283 -5.18 14.82 -7.10
CA ALA A 283 -5.69 14.08 -5.92
C ALA A 283 -4.58 13.25 -5.27
N LYS A 284 -3.84 12.50 -6.07
CA LYS A 284 -2.74 11.65 -5.59
C LYS A 284 -1.61 12.46 -4.96
N ALA A 285 -1.27 13.64 -5.50
CA ALA A 285 -0.28 14.52 -4.90
C ALA A 285 -0.72 15.01 -3.51
N VAL A 286 -2.00 15.38 -3.34
CA VAL A 286 -2.55 15.78 -2.04
C VAL A 286 -2.54 14.59 -1.06
N MET A 287 -2.98 13.40 -1.48
CA MET A 287 -2.94 12.17 -0.67
C MET A 287 -1.51 11.87 -0.18
N GLN A 288 -0.53 11.95 -1.08
CA GLN A 288 0.87 11.65 -0.77
C GLN A 288 1.43 12.60 0.28
N VAL A 289 1.17 13.91 0.15
CA VAL A 289 1.61 14.90 1.14
C VAL A 289 0.91 14.70 2.48
N ALA A 290 -0.40 14.42 2.47
CA ALA A 290 -1.17 14.18 3.70
C ALA A 290 -0.70 12.93 4.46
N ALA A 291 -0.34 11.86 3.73
CA ALA A 291 0.12 10.60 4.31
C ALA A 291 1.59 10.63 4.75
N ALA A 292 2.40 11.56 4.22
CA ALA A 292 3.84 11.59 4.45
C ALA A 292 4.21 11.61 5.95
N GLY A 293 4.97 10.63 6.39
CA GLY A 293 5.43 10.50 7.78
C GLY A 293 4.38 9.98 8.78
N THR A 294 3.11 9.82 8.40
CA THR A 294 2.03 9.37 9.29
C THR A 294 2.02 7.86 9.52
N GLY A 295 2.75 7.08 8.73
CA GLY A 295 2.67 5.62 8.71
C GLY A 295 1.56 5.08 7.80
N VAL A 296 0.69 5.95 7.29
CA VAL A 296 -0.36 5.59 6.32
C VAL A 296 0.25 5.49 4.92
N ARG A 297 -0.05 4.41 4.22
CA ARG A 297 0.45 4.12 2.88
C ARG A 297 -0.45 4.73 1.82
N VAL A 298 0.05 4.85 0.60
CA VAL A 298 -0.75 5.30 -0.55
C VAL A 298 -0.80 4.21 -1.61
N CYS A 299 -2.00 4.00 -2.17
CA CYS A 299 -2.28 3.03 -3.22
C CYS A 299 -2.87 3.77 -4.44
N ASP A 300 -2.31 3.51 -5.63
CA ASP A 300 -2.85 4.04 -6.88
C ASP A 300 -4.14 3.29 -7.26
N GLY A 301 -4.90 3.88 -8.17
CA GLY A 301 -6.14 3.29 -8.68
C GLY A 301 -5.91 2.21 -9.74
N SER A 302 -7.01 1.75 -10.34
CA SER A 302 -7.04 0.71 -11.36
C SER A 302 -7.18 1.26 -12.77
N THR A 303 -6.99 0.37 -13.76
CA THR A 303 -7.52 0.50 -15.12
C THR A 303 -8.68 -0.46 -15.32
N ASN A 304 -9.68 -0.06 -16.13
CA ASN A 304 -10.79 -0.91 -16.54
C ASN A 304 -10.54 -1.63 -17.87
N VAL A 305 -9.35 -1.47 -18.46
CA VAL A 305 -8.96 -2.18 -19.68
C VAL A 305 -8.45 -3.56 -19.30
N LEU A 306 -9.28 -4.57 -19.51
CA LEU A 306 -8.97 -5.94 -19.12
C LEU A 306 -8.15 -6.64 -20.21
N PRO A 307 -7.13 -7.44 -19.84
CA PRO A 307 -6.34 -8.24 -20.79
C PRO A 307 -7.09 -9.54 -21.16
N VAL A 308 -8.12 -9.39 -21.98
CA VAL A 308 -8.98 -10.49 -22.46
C VAL A 308 -9.18 -10.40 -23.97
N GLY A 309 -9.50 -11.54 -24.61
CA GLY A 309 -9.74 -11.62 -26.05
C GLY A 309 -8.49 -12.00 -26.84
N PRO A 310 -8.39 -11.62 -28.15
CA PRO A 310 -7.25 -11.97 -28.98
C PRO A 310 -5.93 -11.42 -28.42
N THR A 311 -4.82 -12.13 -28.67
CA THR A 311 -3.47 -11.81 -28.17
C THR A 311 -3.08 -10.34 -28.35
N ARG A 312 -3.42 -9.71 -29.47
CA ARG A 312 -3.14 -8.29 -29.69
C ARG A 312 -3.81 -7.40 -28.66
N GLN A 313 -5.09 -7.67 -28.33
CA GLN A 313 -5.83 -6.89 -27.32
C GLN A 313 -5.24 -7.09 -25.93
N VAL A 314 -4.85 -8.34 -25.60
CA VAL A 314 -4.16 -8.64 -24.34
C VAL A 314 -2.85 -7.89 -24.26
N HIS A 315 -2.04 -7.86 -25.32
CA HIS A 315 -0.79 -7.10 -25.35
C HIS A 315 -1.01 -5.60 -25.19
N ASP A 316 -2.04 -5.03 -25.82
CA ASP A 316 -2.33 -3.60 -25.70
C ASP A 316 -2.76 -3.25 -24.24
N ALA A 317 -3.58 -4.10 -23.62
CA ALA A 317 -3.96 -3.96 -22.20
C ALA A 317 -2.74 -4.12 -21.27
N TRP A 318 -1.86 -5.07 -21.55
CA TRP A 318 -0.63 -5.29 -20.80
C TRP A 318 0.34 -4.10 -20.86
N ARG A 319 0.55 -3.54 -22.07
CA ARG A 319 1.39 -2.32 -22.23
C ARG A 319 0.83 -1.16 -21.44
N LEU A 320 -0.49 -0.95 -21.52
CA LEU A 320 -1.16 0.11 -20.76
C LEU A 320 -0.96 -0.09 -19.25
N HIS A 321 -1.31 -1.27 -18.74
CA HIS A 321 -1.23 -1.56 -17.30
C HIS A 321 0.20 -1.51 -16.77
N TYR A 322 1.17 -2.06 -17.51
CA TYR A 322 2.59 -1.97 -17.19
C TYR A 322 3.07 -0.52 -17.13
N GLY A 323 2.72 0.28 -18.14
CA GLY A 323 3.09 1.69 -18.20
C GLY A 323 2.51 2.51 -17.03
N LEU A 324 1.23 2.32 -16.72
CA LEU A 324 0.59 2.98 -15.58
C LEU A 324 1.24 2.58 -14.25
N THR A 325 1.54 1.30 -14.08
CA THR A 325 2.22 0.80 -12.86
C THR A 325 3.64 1.37 -12.73
N ARG A 326 4.42 1.38 -13.83
CA ARG A 326 5.77 1.99 -13.85
C ARG A 326 5.72 3.48 -13.48
N ARG A 327 4.73 4.19 -14.01
CA ARG A 327 4.49 5.60 -13.70
C ARG A 327 4.14 5.81 -12.23
N ALA A 328 3.29 4.97 -11.66
CA ALA A 328 2.93 5.02 -10.25
C ALA A 328 4.16 4.81 -9.34
N LEU A 329 4.97 3.78 -9.63
CA LEU A 329 6.21 3.48 -8.89
C LEU A 329 7.19 4.67 -8.91
N ALA A 330 7.38 5.30 -10.08
CA ALA A 330 8.24 6.48 -10.23
C ALA A 330 7.74 7.68 -9.40
N ARG A 331 6.47 7.70 -9.00
CA ARG A 331 5.82 8.72 -8.18
C ARG A 331 5.63 8.29 -6.72
N ALA A 332 6.32 7.24 -6.30
CA ALA A 332 6.26 6.66 -4.96
C ALA A 332 4.87 6.07 -4.55
N TYR A 333 4.08 5.65 -5.55
CA TYR A 333 2.90 4.82 -5.35
C TYR A 333 3.31 3.37 -5.58
N TYR A 334 3.64 2.66 -4.51
CA TYR A 334 4.20 1.29 -4.57
C TYR A 334 3.14 0.19 -4.57
N GLN A 335 1.88 0.57 -4.44
CA GLN A 335 0.69 -0.30 -4.47
C GLN A 335 -0.34 0.24 -5.46
N GLY A 336 -1.14 -0.63 -6.05
CA GLY A 336 -2.25 -0.25 -6.93
C GLY A 336 -3.34 -1.32 -6.93
N TRP A 337 -4.43 -1.11 -7.70
CA TRP A 337 -5.51 -2.07 -7.81
C TRP A 337 -5.38 -2.91 -9.06
N ASP A 338 -5.62 -4.22 -8.92
CA ASP A 338 -5.73 -5.15 -10.04
C ASP A 338 -7.13 -5.76 -10.08
N MET A 339 -7.82 -5.57 -11.21
CA MET A 339 -9.22 -5.95 -11.39
C MET A 339 -9.39 -7.30 -12.09
N HIS A 340 -8.31 -7.92 -12.56
CA HIS A 340 -8.37 -9.17 -13.32
C HIS A 340 -7.06 -9.97 -13.17
N PRO A 341 -7.11 -11.31 -13.08
CA PRO A 341 -5.89 -12.14 -12.97
C PRO A 341 -4.86 -11.89 -14.07
N GLY A 342 -5.30 -11.58 -15.29
CA GLY A 342 -4.40 -11.24 -16.40
C GLY A 342 -3.59 -9.95 -16.20
N HIS A 343 -3.88 -9.10 -15.20
CA HIS A 343 -3.05 -7.96 -14.81
C HIS A 343 -1.84 -8.36 -13.96
N LEU A 344 -1.89 -9.51 -13.27
CA LEU A 344 -0.84 -9.92 -12.34
C LEU A 344 0.53 -10.06 -13.00
N PRO A 345 0.67 -10.67 -14.21
CA PRO A 345 1.97 -10.72 -14.89
C PRO A 345 2.60 -9.35 -15.10
N THR A 346 1.81 -8.36 -15.52
CA THR A 346 2.29 -7.01 -15.80
C THR A 346 2.50 -6.17 -14.53
N ARG A 347 1.72 -6.42 -13.47
CA ARG A 347 1.96 -5.84 -12.16
C ARG A 347 3.34 -6.21 -11.65
N TYR A 348 3.61 -7.53 -11.57
CA TYR A 348 4.90 -8.01 -11.07
C TYR A 348 6.05 -7.67 -12.01
N ALA A 349 5.85 -7.69 -13.33
CA ALA A 349 6.87 -7.25 -14.27
C ALA A 349 7.27 -5.78 -14.03
N ALA A 350 6.29 -4.88 -13.88
CA ALA A 350 6.55 -3.46 -13.64
C ALA A 350 7.31 -3.22 -12.33
N VAL A 351 6.86 -3.89 -11.25
CA VAL A 351 7.49 -3.80 -9.92
C VAL A 351 8.92 -4.36 -9.94
N TYR A 352 9.11 -5.52 -10.53
CA TYR A 352 10.42 -6.18 -10.55
C TYR A 352 11.42 -5.46 -11.45
N THR A 353 10.97 -5.01 -12.61
CA THR A 353 11.81 -4.17 -13.47
C THR A 353 12.25 -2.90 -12.74
N PHE A 354 11.32 -2.22 -12.06
CA PHE A 354 11.62 -0.98 -11.31
C PHE A 354 12.73 -1.18 -10.28
N TYR A 355 12.63 -2.23 -9.45
CA TYR A 355 13.63 -2.48 -8.41
C TYR A 355 14.94 -3.06 -8.96
N ARG A 356 14.88 -3.85 -10.03
CA ARG A 356 16.08 -4.42 -10.65
C ARG A 356 16.92 -3.37 -11.40
N GLU A 357 16.28 -2.46 -12.13
CA GLU A 357 16.97 -1.36 -12.83
C GLU A 357 17.73 -0.45 -11.86
N GLY A 358 17.19 -0.17 -10.70
CA GLY A 358 17.80 0.73 -9.74
C GLY A 358 18.74 0.07 -8.72
N LEU A 359 18.86 -1.26 -8.70
CA LEU A 359 19.56 -2.01 -7.67
C LEU A 359 21.03 -1.59 -7.52
N ASP A 360 21.79 -1.65 -8.59
CA ASP A 360 23.24 -1.40 -8.56
C ASP A 360 23.56 0.03 -8.13
N GLN A 361 22.79 1.00 -8.65
CA GLN A 361 22.95 2.40 -8.27
C GLN A 361 22.61 2.64 -6.80
N ALA A 362 21.47 2.09 -6.35
CA ALA A 362 21.03 2.26 -4.96
C ALA A 362 22.00 1.61 -3.98
N ALA A 363 22.44 0.39 -4.29
CA ALA A 363 23.38 -0.35 -3.46
C ALA A 363 24.76 0.33 -3.38
N SER A 364 25.33 0.73 -4.52
CA SER A 364 26.63 1.41 -4.58
C SER A 364 26.62 2.73 -3.80
N ARG A 365 25.58 3.55 -3.96
CA ARG A 365 25.44 4.82 -3.24
C ARG A 365 25.31 4.62 -1.75
N LEU A 366 24.51 3.63 -1.32
CA LEU A 366 24.34 3.34 0.10
C LEU A 366 25.64 2.81 0.72
N ALA A 367 26.36 1.91 0.04
CA ALA A 367 27.65 1.41 0.48
C ALA A 367 28.69 2.55 0.61
N ALA A 368 28.75 3.46 -0.35
CA ALA A 368 29.62 4.64 -0.30
C ALA A 368 29.28 5.57 0.88
N TYR A 369 27.99 5.80 1.14
CA TYR A 369 27.53 6.59 2.28
C TYR A 369 27.99 5.99 3.63
N VAL A 370 27.84 4.68 3.80
CA VAL A 370 28.25 3.98 5.03
C VAL A 370 29.77 4.00 5.20
N ALA A 371 30.51 3.80 4.13
CA ALA A 371 31.97 3.87 4.15
C ALA A 371 32.52 5.29 4.33
N LYS A 372 31.67 6.33 4.34
CA LYS A 372 32.09 7.75 4.32
C LYS A 372 33.09 8.06 3.19
N ALA A 373 33.04 7.29 2.11
CA ALA A 373 33.87 7.48 0.94
C ALA A 373 33.29 8.60 0.09
N GLY A 374 34.13 9.55 -0.36
CA GLY A 374 33.73 10.58 -1.30
C GLY A 374 33.32 9.95 -2.63
N GLY A 375 32.17 10.34 -3.15
CA GLY A 375 31.66 9.96 -4.47
C GLY A 375 31.31 11.21 -5.27
N ASP A 376 30.91 11.02 -6.52
CA ASP A 376 30.48 12.11 -7.42
C ASP A 376 29.15 12.75 -7.00
N VAL A 377 28.44 12.13 -6.05
CA VAL A 377 27.17 12.63 -5.49
C VAL A 377 27.30 12.72 -3.97
N MET A 378 26.99 13.88 -3.42
CA MET A 378 26.93 14.09 -1.98
C MET A 378 25.63 13.52 -1.43
N ASP A 379 25.70 12.40 -0.70
CA ASP A 379 24.55 11.78 -0.07
C ASP A 379 24.38 12.27 1.38
N GLU A 380 23.16 12.64 1.73
CA GLU A 380 22.74 13.07 3.06
C GLU A 380 21.94 11.97 3.78
N PRO A 381 21.71 12.07 5.11
CA PRO A 381 20.90 11.10 5.84
C PRO A 381 19.51 10.81 5.21
N ALA A 382 18.87 11.83 4.60
CA ALA A 382 17.61 11.68 3.89
C ALA A 382 17.75 10.77 2.66
N THR A 383 18.88 10.85 1.95
CA THR A 383 19.19 9.99 0.80
C THR A 383 19.43 8.55 1.25
N ALA A 384 20.22 8.34 2.31
CA ALA A 384 20.44 7.01 2.87
C ALA A 384 19.13 6.34 3.31
N LYS A 385 18.22 7.11 3.93
CA LYS A 385 16.86 6.67 4.25
C LYS A 385 16.09 6.23 3.00
N ALA A 386 16.12 7.03 1.94
CA ALA A 386 15.42 6.74 0.68
C ALA A 386 15.97 5.49 -0.01
N LEU A 387 17.31 5.35 -0.08
CA LEU A 387 17.99 4.20 -0.67
C LEU A 387 17.68 2.92 0.10
N SER A 388 17.76 2.95 1.44
CA SER A 388 17.43 1.80 2.28
C SER A 388 15.95 1.40 2.14
N GLY A 389 15.02 2.36 2.12
CA GLY A 389 13.61 2.11 1.89
C GLY A 389 13.32 1.51 0.51
N TYR A 390 14.06 1.92 -0.54
CA TYR A 390 13.98 1.33 -1.87
C TYR A 390 14.40 -0.15 -1.86
N LEU A 391 15.56 -0.46 -1.28
CA LEU A 391 16.08 -1.83 -1.20
C LEU A 391 15.16 -2.73 -0.36
N LEU A 392 14.66 -2.25 0.77
CA LEU A 392 13.73 -3.00 1.62
C LEU A 392 12.43 -3.35 0.89
N ARG A 393 11.81 -2.40 0.19
CA ARG A 393 10.61 -2.68 -0.61
C ARG A 393 10.88 -3.68 -1.72
N GLY A 394 12.04 -3.58 -2.39
CA GLY A 394 12.46 -4.55 -3.38
C GLY A 394 12.61 -5.97 -2.82
N ILE A 395 13.14 -6.10 -1.59
CA ILE A 395 13.23 -7.38 -0.88
C ILE A 395 11.84 -7.88 -0.48
N ASP A 396 11.00 -7.03 0.09
CA ASP A 396 9.69 -7.40 0.62
C ASP A 396 8.73 -7.91 -0.46
N CYS A 397 8.80 -7.36 -1.67
CA CYS A 397 7.98 -7.82 -2.80
C CYS A 397 8.59 -8.98 -3.59
N GLY A 398 9.84 -9.38 -3.29
CA GLY A 398 10.54 -10.48 -3.97
C GLY A 398 11.24 -10.07 -5.28
N ALA A 399 11.36 -8.77 -5.57
CA ALA A 399 12.14 -8.26 -6.71
C ALA A 399 13.65 -8.43 -6.50
N LEU A 400 14.09 -8.33 -5.24
CA LEU A 400 15.48 -8.42 -4.80
C LEU A 400 15.64 -9.52 -3.76
N ASP A 401 16.82 -10.17 -3.74
CA ASP A 401 17.16 -11.14 -2.71
C ASP A 401 17.93 -10.47 -1.59
N THR A 402 17.64 -10.81 -0.33
CA THR A 402 18.34 -10.28 0.85
C THR A 402 19.85 -10.54 0.77
N ALA A 403 20.26 -11.73 0.31
CA ALA A 403 21.66 -12.08 0.15
C ALA A 403 22.36 -11.28 -0.96
N GLU A 404 21.65 -10.97 -2.06
CA GLU A 404 22.15 -10.14 -3.14
C GLU A 404 22.40 -8.72 -2.65
N VAL A 405 21.42 -8.13 -1.97
CA VAL A 405 21.55 -6.78 -1.40
C VAL A 405 22.66 -6.70 -0.36
N ALA A 406 22.77 -7.70 0.53
CA ALA A 406 23.83 -7.75 1.52
C ALA A 406 25.22 -7.84 0.88
N ARG A 407 25.37 -8.61 -0.19
CA ARG A 407 26.63 -8.72 -0.94
C ARG A 407 27.04 -7.40 -1.60
N LEU A 408 26.07 -6.64 -2.13
CA LEU A 408 26.32 -5.38 -2.83
C LEU A 408 26.54 -4.19 -1.87
N THR A 409 25.88 -4.20 -0.71
CA THR A 409 25.92 -3.06 0.22
C THR A 409 26.83 -3.29 1.43
N GLY A 410 27.14 -4.54 1.76
CA GLY A 410 27.75 -4.92 3.04
C GLY A 410 26.79 -4.84 4.23
N LEU A 411 25.48 -4.60 4.02
CA LEU A 411 24.47 -4.37 5.04
C LEU A 411 23.46 -5.51 5.10
N GLY A 412 23.11 -5.93 6.31
CA GLY A 412 21.98 -6.82 6.56
C GLY A 412 20.63 -6.08 6.58
N ARG A 413 19.54 -6.86 6.63
CA ARG A 413 18.18 -6.28 6.69
C ARG A 413 18.00 -5.33 7.89
N ALA A 414 18.51 -5.70 9.07
CA ALA A 414 18.41 -4.88 10.27
C ALA A 414 19.10 -3.51 10.12
N ASP A 415 20.24 -3.47 9.39
CA ASP A 415 20.93 -2.21 9.12
C ASP A 415 20.09 -1.32 8.19
N LEU A 416 19.50 -1.90 7.14
CA LEU A 416 18.62 -1.20 6.22
C LEU A 416 17.38 -0.65 6.95
N ASP A 417 16.74 -1.44 7.82
CA ASP A 417 15.62 -1.02 8.67
C ASP A 417 16.00 0.19 9.56
N GLY A 418 17.24 0.15 10.11
CA GLY A 418 17.77 1.25 10.92
C GLY A 418 17.94 2.55 10.14
N PHE A 419 18.41 2.50 8.89
CA PHE A 419 18.50 3.69 8.03
C PHE A 419 17.13 4.17 7.55
N ALA A 420 16.22 3.27 7.21
CA ALA A 420 14.89 3.62 6.72
C ALA A 420 14.02 4.28 7.82
N SER A 421 14.19 3.87 9.08
CA SER A 421 13.39 4.33 10.21
C SER A 421 14.25 4.71 11.43
N PRO A 422 15.06 5.78 11.36
CA PRO A 422 16.02 6.16 12.42
C PRO A 422 15.39 6.40 13.80
N ARG A 423 14.09 6.71 13.87
CA ARG A 423 13.39 6.94 15.14
C ARG A 423 13.04 5.63 15.88
N ARG A 424 13.06 4.47 15.22
CA ARG A 424 12.79 3.15 15.83
C ARG A 424 14.03 2.44 16.33
N GLY A 425 15.16 2.63 15.67
CA GLY A 425 16.44 2.14 16.11
C GLY A 425 17.26 3.32 16.64
N GLY A 426 17.49 3.38 17.93
CA GLY A 426 18.47 4.32 18.49
C GLY A 426 19.87 4.02 17.97
N LEU A 427 20.11 4.28 16.68
CA LEU A 427 21.43 4.23 16.08
C LEU A 427 22.22 5.45 16.58
N THR A 428 22.81 5.32 17.77
CA THR A 428 24.09 5.93 18.03
C THR A 428 25.06 5.29 17.04
N VAL A 429 25.29 5.93 15.89
CA VAL A 429 26.48 5.67 15.10
C VAL A 429 27.65 6.07 16.00
N THR A 430 28.17 5.14 16.79
CA THR A 430 29.48 5.29 17.39
C THR A 430 30.45 5.30 16.21
N ALA A 431 30.94 6.49 15.88
CA ALA A 431 32.08 6.64 15.02
C ALA A 431 33.25 5.83 15.62
N PRO A 432 34.02 5.10 14.79
CA PRO A 432 35.22 4.43 15.25
C PRO A 432 36.25 5.41 15.79
#